data_dccecab62714d797c5ff259fbb977842
#
_entry.id   dccecab62714d797c5ff259fbb977842
#
_cell.length_a   1.000
_cell.length_b   1.000
_cell.length_c   1.000
_cell.angle_alpha   90.00
_cell.angle_beta   90.00
_cell.angle_gamma   90.00
#
_symmetry.space_group_name_H-M   'P 1'
#
loop_
_entity.id
_entity.type
_entity.pdbx_description
1 polymer ?
#
loop_
_entity_poly.entity_id
_entity_poly.type
_entity_poly.pdbx_seq_one_letter_code
_entity_poly.pdbx_strand_id
1 'polypeptide(L)'
;RRDWVIEGGDQLQVFETDAGRVGILICYDVEFPELARLLAQQDMDILFVPYWTDTKNGYLRVRHCAQARAIENECYVVICGSCGNLPQVENLDVQYSQAAVFSPSDFSYPHDAVMAETTPNTEMIMFSDLDLDKLKLTRSEGSVNNLKDRRTELYTLNWNGKTK
;
A
#
# COMPACT_ATOMS: atom_id res chain seq x y z
N ARG A 1 21.21 8.39 -6.73
CA ARG A 1 21.11 6.99 -6.29
C ARG A 1 22.46 6.27 -6.23
N ARG A 2 23.39 6.60 -7.13
CA ARG A 2 24.75 5.99 -7.11
C ARG A 2 25.53 6.28 -5.82
N ASP A 3 25.27 7.43 -5.20
CA ASP A 3 25.97 7.87 -3.99
C ASP A 3 25.47 7.17 -2.72
N TRP A 4 24.31 6.48 -2.78
CA TRP A 4 23.66 5.83 -1.64
C TRP A 4 23.84 4.31 -1.61
N VAL A 5 24.51 3.72 -2.58
CA VAL A 5 24.71 2.25 -2.69
C VAL A 5 23.36 1.49 -2.53
N ILE A 6 22.30 2.01 -3.17
CA ILE A 6 20.98 1.38 -3.15
C ILE A 6 20.78 0.64 -4.47
N GLU A 7 20.54 -0.65 -4.38
CA GLU A 7 20.20 -1.50 -5.52
C GLU A 7 18.70 -1.86 -5.50
N GLY A 8 18.11 -1.99 -6.68
CA GLY A 8 16.73 -2.46 -6.81
C GLY A 8 16.64 -3.96 -6.54
N GLY A 9 15.59 -4.38 -5.84
CA GLY A 9 15.28 -5.79 -5.65
C GLY A 9 14.76 -6.45 -6.93
N ASP A 10 14.91 -7.76 -7.04
CA ASP A 10 14.40 -8.58 -8.13
C ASP A 10 13.36 -9.62 -7.69
N GLN A 11 12.89 -9.52 -6.44
CA GLN A 11 11.88 -10.39 -5.85
C GLN A 11 10.62 -9.59 -5.51
N LEU A 12 9.47 -10.15 -5.82
CA LEU A 12 8.17 -9.66 -5.41
C LEU A 12 7.46 -10.77 -4.63
N GLN A 13 7.27 -10.58 -3.33
CA GLN A 13 6.88 -11.67 -2.43
C GLN A 13 5.76 -11.25 -1.50
N VAL A 14 4.80 -12.17 -1.29
CA VAL A 14 3.84 -12.16 -0.20
C VAL A 14 4.38 -13.02 0.94
N PHE A 15 4.27 -12.52 2.17
CA PHE A 15 4.70 -13.18 3.39
C PHE A 15 3.48 -13.75 4.10
N GLU A 16 3.52 -15.06 4.39
CA GLU A 16 2.52 -15.70 5.25
C GLU A 16 2.80 -15.33 6.70
N THR A 17 1.78 -14.83 7.39
CA THR A 17 1.84 -14.52 8.82
C THR A 17 0.62 -15.08 9.53
N ASP A 18 0.66 -15.15 10.85
CA ASP A 18 -0.50 -15.52 11.68
C ASP A 18 -1.64 -14.48 11.64
N ALA A 19 -1.35 -13.28 11.17
CA ALA A 19 -2.31 -12.17 11.00
C ALA A 19 -2.71 -11.92 9.54
N GLY A 20 -2.48 -12.88 8.61
CA GLY A 20 -2.83 -12.78 7.21
C GLY A 20 -1.62 -12.72 6.26
N ARG A 21 -1.89 -12.58 4.99
CA ARG A 21 -0.89 -12.53 3.90
C ARG A 21 -0.47 -11.10 3.62
N VAL A 22 0.79 -10.79 3.80
CA VAL A 22 1.33 -9.43 3.83
C VAL A 22 2.24 -9.18 2.63
N GLY A 23 2.02 -8.06 1.92
CA GLY A 23 2.95 -7.51 0.94
C GLY A 23 3.62 -6.24 1.46
N ILE A 24 4.77 -5.91 0.91
CA ILE A 24 5.49 -4.66 1.20
C ILE A 24 5.91 -4.01 -0.11
N LEU A 25 5.54 -2.74 -0.29
CA LEU A 25 6.03 -1.87 -1.36
C LEU A 25 6.56 -0.59 -0.73
N ILE A 26 7.79 -0.22 -1.06
CA ILE A 26 8.44 0.89 -0.38
C ILE A 26 8.27 2.19 -1.18
N CYS A 27 7.58 3.16 -0.58
CA CYS A 27 7.49 4.54 -1.10
C CYS A 27 7.05 4.58 -2.57
N TYR A 28 7.98 4.92 -3.46
CA TYR A 28 7.76 5.07 -4.89
C TYR A 28 7.22 3.79 -5.57
N ASP A 29 7.50 2.60 -5.01
CA ASP A 29 7.04 1.33 -5.58
C ASP A 29 5.50 1.25 -5.64
N VAL A 30 4.79 1.86 -4.70
CA VAL A 30 3.31 1.85 -4.67
C VAL A 30 2.70 2.67 -5.80
N GLU A 31 3.46 3.59 -6.41
CA GLU A 31 2.99 4.40 -7.53
C GLU A 31 2.82 3.56 -8.82
N PHE A 32 3.43 2.36 -8.89
CA PHE A 32 3.32 1.42 -10.01
C PHE A 32 2.23 0.37 -9.73
N PRO A 33 1.07 0.44 -10.42
CA PRO A 33 -0.07 -0.45 -10.13
C PRO A 33 0.24 -1.93 -10.35
N GLU A 34 1.15 -2.24 -11.25
CA GLU A 34 1.52 -3.61 -11.61
C GLU A 34 2.05 -4.39 -10.41
N LEU A 35 2.88 -3.75 -9.56
CA LEU A 35 3.50 -4.43 -8.41
C LEU A 35 2.45 -4.87 -7.37
N ALA A 36 1.55 -3.96 -7.00
CA ALA A 36 0.47 -4.29 -6.08
C ALA A 36 -0.48 -5.35 -6.67
N ARG A 37 -0.75 -5.29 -7.97
CA ARG A 37 -1.57 -6.28 -8.66
C ARG A 37 -0.94 -7.67 -8.65
N LEU A 38 0.36 -7.76 -8.88
CA LEU A 38 1.11 -9.02 -8.81
C LEU A 38 1.13 -9.61 -7.40
N LEU A 39 1.18 -8.78 -6.36
CA LEU A 39 1.03 -9.21 -4.97
C LEU A 39 -0.41 -9.68 -4.69
N ALA A 40 -1.42 -8.97 -5.18
CA ALA A 40 -2.82 -9.37 -5.04
C ALA A 40 -3.13 -10.70 -5.76
N GLN A 41 -2.48 -11.00 -6.87
CA GLN A 41 -2.56 -12.31 -7.54
C GLN A 41 -1.97 -13.46 -6.72
N GLN A 42 -1.19 -13.14 -5.69
CA GLN A 42 -0.69 -14.09 -4.70
C GLN A 42 -1.56 -14.08 -3.42
N ASP A 43 -2.81 -13.62 -3.50
CA ASP A 43 -3.79 -13.55 -2.40
C ASP A 43 -3.34 -12.67 -1.22
N MET A 44 -2.62 -11.58 -1.48
CA MET A 44 -2.25 -10.61 -0.44
C MET A 44 -3.49 -9.99 0.23
N ASP A 45 -3.50 -9.95 1.57
CA ASP A 45 -4.56 -9.34 2.36
C ASP A 45 -4.24 -7.90 2.75
N ILE A 46 -2.99 -7.65 3.12
CA ILE A 46 -2.52 -6.37 3.64
C ILE A 46 -1.26 -5.95 2.89
N LEU A 47 -1.26 -4.71 2.38
CA LEU A 47 -0.08 -4.08 1.80
C LEU A 47 0.46 -3.02 2.76
N PHE A 48 1.69 -3.18 3.22
CA PHE A 48 2.40 -2.14 3.97
C PHE A 48 3.25 -1.29 3.03
N VAL A 49 3.15 0.03 3.20
CA VAL A 49 3.86 1.02 2.40
C VAL A 49 4.60 1.99 3.32
N PRO A 50 5.80 1.62 3.79
CA PRO A 50 6.67 2.60 4.43
C PRO A 50 7.16 3.60 3.39
N TYR A 51 7.19 4.90 3.74
CA TYR A 51 7.61 5.93 2.80
C TYR A 51 8.32 7.09 3.48
N TRP A 52 9.03 7.84 2.67
CA TRP A 52 9.56 9.15 3.01
C TRP A 52 9.27 10.13 1.87
N THR A 53 8.79 11.31 2.21
CA THR A 53 8.57 12.41 1.27
C THR A 53 8.93 13.75 1.91
N ASP A 54 9.47 14.65 1.11
CA ASP A 54 9.89 16.00 1.50
C ASP A 54 8.77 17.03 1.34
N THR A 55 7.82 16.76 0.46
CA THR A 55 6.76 17.70 0.08
C THR A 55 5.36 17.09 0.21
N LYS A 56 4.37 17.97 0.36
CA LYS A 56 2.96 17.56 0.34
C LYS A 56 2.58 16.90 -0.99
N ASN A 57 3.16 17.34 -2.11
CA ASN A 57 2.90 16.71 -3.41
C ASN A 57 3.44 15.28 -3.47
N GLY A 58 4.64 15.04 -2.95
CA GLY A 58 5.21 13.70 -2.84
C GLY A 58 4.33 12.78 -2.00
N TYR A 59 3.94 13.26 -0.81
CA TYR A 59 2.99 12.56 0.05
C TYR A 59 1.67 12.23 -0.65
N LEU A 60 1.04 13.21 -1.32
CA LEU A 60 -0.24 13.01 -1.98
C LEU A 60 -0.16 11.97 -3.11
N ARG A 61 0.95 11.90 -3.86
CA ARG A 61 1.13 10.83 -4.85
C ARG A 61 1.13 9.46 -4.18
N VAL A 62 1.93 9.27 -3.13
CA VAL A 62 1.96 8.01 -2.38
C VAL A 62 0.57 7.68 -1.82
N ARG A 63 -0.08 8.66 -1.17
CA ARG A 63 -1.40 8.47 -0.57
C ARG A 63 -2.45 8.04 -1.60
N HIS A 64 -2.59 8.78 -2.69
CA HIS A 64 -3.62 8.50 -3.69
C HIS A 64 -3.35 7.17 -4.42
N CYS A 65 -2.10 6.87 -4.73
CA CYS A 65 -1.74 5.58 -5.28
C CYS A 65 -2.04 4.45 -4.29
N ALA A 66 -1.63 4.57 -3.04
CA ALA A 66 -1.89 3.56 -2.01
C ALA A 66 -3.39 3.30 -1.81
N GLN A 67 -4.21 4.36 -1.77
CA GLN A 67 -5.66 4.23 -1.68
C GLN A 67 -6.25 3.54 -2.91
N ALA A 68 -5.78 3.87 -4.13
CA ALA A 68 -6.18 3.17 -5.34
C ALA A 68 -5.82 1.68 -5.29
N ARG A 69 -4.64 1.32 -4.74
CA ARG A 69 -4.24 -0.10 -4.56
C ARG A 69 -5.19 -0.85 -3.64
N ALA A 70 -5.70 -0.22 -2.57
CA ALA A 70 -6.68 -0.84 -1.69
C ALA A 70 -7.99 -1.15 -2.42
N ILE A 71 -8.49 -0.21 -3.21
CA ILE A 71 -9.76 -0.31 -3.93
C ILE A 71 -9.66 -1.35 -5.06
N GLU A 72 -8.70 -1.20 -5.95
CA GLU A 72 -8.60 -2.02 -7.16
C GLU A 72 -8.13 -3.46 -6.92
N ASN A 73 -7.49 -3.72 -5.76
CA ASN A 73 -6.99 -5.04 -5.38
C ASN A 73 -7.79 -5.67 -4.23
N GLU A 74 -8.83 -5.00 -3.74
CA GLU A 74 -9.67 -5.48 -2.64
C GLU A 74 -8.83 -5.98 -1.46
N CYS A 75 -7.92 -5.11 -0.96
CA CYS A 75 -7.03 -5.39 0.15
C CYS A 75 -6.96 -4.19 1.10
N TYR A 76 -6.45 -4.41 2.31
CA TYR A 76 -6.07 -3.30 3.17
C TYR A 76 -4.72 -2.74 2.75
N VAL A 77 -4.56 -1.42 2.83
CA VAL A 77 -3.27 -0.77 2.60
C VAL A 77 -2.94 0.16 3.76
N VAL A 78 -1.77 -0.04 4.34
CA VAL A 78 -1.27 0.75 5.48
C VAL A 78 -0.08 1.57 5.02
N ILE A 79 -0.20 2.89 5.07
CA ILE A 79 0.91 3.79 4.77
C ILE A 79 1.46 4.41 6.05
N CYS A 80 2.78 4.46 6.19
CA CYS A 80 3.46 5.09 7.31
C CYS A 80 4.72 5.80 6.83
N GLY A 81 4.81 7.09 7.08
CA GLY A 81 5.94 7.92 6.67
C GLY A 81 6.67 8.55 7.84
N SER A 82 7.92 8.93 7.63
CA SER A 82 8.68 9.68 8.62
C SER A 82 8.19 11.13 8.71
N CYS A 83 8.14 11.66 9.92
CA CYS A 83 7.84 13.06 10.22
C CYS A 83 8.91 13.66 11.10
N GLY A 84 8.91 15.00 11.19
CA GLY A 84 9.96 15.73 11.88
C GLY A 84 11.16 16.02 10.98
N ASN A 85 11.66 17.24 11.06
CA ASN A 85 12.78 17.68 10.23
C ASN A 85 14.12 17.38 10.89
N LEU A 86 15.07 16.89 10.12
CA LEU A 86 16.45 16.61 10.56
C LEU A 86 17.43 17.51 9.81
N PRO A 87 17.56 18.81 10.18
CA PRO A 87 18.28 19.79 9.38
C PRO A 87 19.79 19.54 9.27
N GLN A 88 20.32 18.61 10.07
CA GLN A 88 21.74 18.21 10.04
C GLN A 88 21.99 16.93 9.22
N VAL A 89 20.93 16.33 8.68
CA VAL A 89 21.03 15.11 7.87
C VAL A 89 20.68 15.46 6.44
N GLU A 90 21.65 15.31 5.55
CA GLU A 90 21.47 15.60 4.13
C GLU A 90 20.29 14.78 3.55
N ASN A 91 19.42 15.45 2.83
CA ASN A 91 18.18 14.93 2.24
C ASN A 91 17.09 14.49 3.25
N LEU A 92 17.24 14.75 4.55
CA LEU A 92 16.20 14.55 5.56
C LEU A 92 15.86 15.85 6.32
N ASP A 93 16.31 16.99 5.81
CA ASP A 93 16.12 18.32 6.37
C ASP A 93 14.65 18.75 6.36
N VAL A 94 13.87 18.31 5.38
CA VAL A 94 12.43 18.55 5.29
C VAL A 94 11.69 17.24 5.10
N GLN A 95 10.61 17.05 5.87
CA GLN A 95 9.77 15.86 5.77
C GLN A 95 8.29 16.25 5.84
N TYR A 96 7.46 15.58 5.03
CA TYR A 96 6.01 15.70 5.08
C TYR A 96 5.38 14.31 5.02
N SER A 97 4.65 13.93 6.06
CA SER A 97 3.99 12.64 6.12
C SER A 97 2.67 12.66 6.89
N GLN A 98 1.85 11.65 6.65
CA GLN A 98 0.65 11.34 7.40
C GLN A 98 0.39 9.83 7.25
N ALA A 99 0.34 9.09 8.34
CA ALA A 99 -0.01 7.68 8.27
C ALA A 99 -1.52 7.52 8.02
N ALA A 100 -1.89 6.47 7.30
CA ALA A 100 -3.28 6.13 7.04
C ALA A 100 -3.47 4.64 6.82
N VAL A 101 -4.70 4.18 7.04
CA VAL A 101 -5.17 2.83 6.71
C VAL A 101 -6.31 2.96 5.71
N PHE A 102 -6.17 2.30 4.57
CA PHE A 102 -7.18 2.25 3.52
C PHE A 102 -7.80 0.87 3.41
N SER A 103 -9.07 0.83 3.04
CA SER A 103 -9.86 -0.37 2.81
C SER A 103 -10.28 -0.50 1.34
N PRO A 104 -10.83 -1.63 0.93
CA PRO A 104 -11.69 -1.69 -0.25
C PRO A 104 -12.80 -0.64 -0.19
N SER A 105 -13.39 -0.31 -1.34
CA SER A 105 -14.55 0.58 -1.44
C SER A 105 -15.80 -0.25 -1.68
N ASP A 106 -16.55 -0.53 -0.61
CA ASP A 106 -17.83 -1.25 -0.66
C ASP A 106 -18.70 -0.82 0.54
N PHE A 107 -19.98 -1.18 0.55
CA PHE A 107 -20.97 -0.80 1.58
C PHE A 107 -20.55 -1.10 3.02
N SER A 108 -19.74 -2.12 3.21
CA SER A 108 -19.26 -2.52 4.54
C SER A 108 -18.08 -1.71 5.06
N TYR A 109 -17.53 -0.78 4.25
CA TYR A 109 -16.37 0.06 4.56
C TYR A 109 -16.74 1.55 4.60
N PRO A 110 -15.85 2.42 5.12
CA PRO A 110 -16.04 3.87 5.01
C PRO A 110 -16.20 4.30 3.54
N HIS A 111 -17.06 5.30 3.29
CA HIS A 111 -17.40 5.75 1.94
C HIS A 111 -16.21 6.24 1.12
N ASP A 112 -15.24 6.83 1.81
CA ASP A 112 -13.98 7.31 1.23
C ASP A 112 -12.84 6.28 1.27
N ALA A 113 -13.15 5.04 1.73
CA ALA A 113 -12.18 3.97 1.94
C ALA A 113 -11.03 4.32 2.91
N VAL A 114 -11.19 5.33 3.77
CA VAL A 114 -10.21 5.70 4.81
C VAL A 114 -10.69 5.18 6.16
N MET A 115 -10.05 4.16 6.67
CA MET A 115 -10.41 3.57 7.97
C MET A 115 -9.87 4.38 9.15
N ALA A 116 -8.66 4.89 9.00
CA ALA A 116 -8.00 5.72 10.01
C ALA A 116 -6.89 6.56 9.36
N GLU A 117 -6.62 7.73 9.93
CA GLU A 117 -5.47 8.54 9.53
C GLU A 117 -4.97 9.40 10.71
N THR A 118 -3.68 9.69 10.70
CA THR A 118 -3.05 10.52 11.71
C THR A 118 -3.16 12.02 11.38
N THR A 119 -2.82 12.88 12.33
CA THR A 119 -2.60 14.30 12.04
C THR A 119 -1.35 14.46 11.16
N PRO A 120 -1.40 15.27 10.09
CA PRO A 120 -0.24 15.51 9.26
C PRO A 120 0.97 16.02 10.04
N ASN A 121 2.16 15.53 9.72
CA ASN A 121 3.43 15.92 10.31
C ASN A 121 3.51 15.86 11.84
N THR A 122 2.74 14.98 12.44
CA THR A 122 2.73 14.76 13.89
C THR A 122 3.24 13.37 14.22
N GLU A 123 4.25 13.29 15.08
CA GLU A 123 4.72 12.02 15.62
C GLU A 123 3.63 11.44 16.56
N MET A 124 3.04 10.34 16.15
CA MET A 124 1.98 9.68 16.90
C MET A 124 1.84 8.21 16.52
N ILE A 125 1.20 7.45 17.41
CA ILE A 125 0.81 6.06 17.17
C ILE A 125 -0.69 6.04 16.88
N MET A 126 -1.07 5.30 15.85
CA MET A 126 -2.46 5.05 15.47
C MET A 126 -2.72 3.54 15.47
N PHE A 127 -3.90 3.16 15.94
CA PHE A 127 -4.38 1.78 15.91
C PHE A 127 -5.59 1.69 14.98
N SER A 128 -5.70 0.59 14.25
CA SER A 128 -6.85 0.27 13.42
C SER A 128 -7.02 -1.24 13.36
N ASP A 129 -8.24 -1.71 13.51
CA ASP A 129 -8.58 -3.12 13.38
C ASP A 129 -8.80 -3.47 11.90
N LEU A 130 -8.15 -4.53 11.42
CA LEU A 130 -8.29 -5.05 10.06
C LEU A 130 -9.02 -6.40 10.12
N ASP A 131 -10.28 -6.41 9.75
CA ASP A 131 -11.11 -7.61 9.73
C ASP A 131 -10.90 -8.39 8.43
N LEU A 132 -10.10 -9.47 8.52
CA LEU A 132 -9.77 -10.30 7.37
C LEU A 132 -10.94 -11.20 6.92
N ASP A 133 -11.85 -11.56 7.79
CA ASP A 133 -13.04 -12.33 7.41
C ASP A 133 -14.02 -11.46 6.62
N LYS A 134 -14.19 -10.21 7.04
CA LYS A 134 -14.90 -9.19 6.26
C LYS A 134 -14.26 -8.97 4.89
N LEU A 135 -12.92 -8.94 4.82
CA LEU A 135 -12.21 -8.80 3.55
C LEU A 135 -12.49 -9.99 2.60
N LYS A 136 -12.44 -11.21 3.11
CA LYS A 136 -12.78 -12.41 2.35
C LYS A 136 -14.22 -12.39 1.84
N LEU A 137 -15.17 -11.97 2.70
CA LEU A 137 -16.57 -11.84 2.32
C LEU A 137 -16.75 -10.80 1.21
N THR A 138 -16.08 -9.66 1.31
CA THR A 138 -16.11 -8.62 0.26
C THR A 138 -15.62 -9.16 -1.09
N ARG A 139 -14.51 -9.90 -1.11
CA ARG A 139 -13.96 -10.52 -2.32
C ARG A 139 -14.87 -11.58 -2.96
N SER A 140 -15.73 -12.20 -2.18
CA SER A 140 -16.65 -13.25 -2.68
C SER A 140 -18.05 -12.71 -3.02
N GLU A 141 -18.58 -11.77 -2.24
CA GLU A 141 -19.98 -11.35 -2.25
C GLU A 141 -20.16 -9.82 -2.30
N GLY A 142 -19.08 -9.06 -2.48
CA GLY A 142 -19.12 -7.60 -2.54
C GLY A 142 -20.00 -7.06 -3.66
N SER A 143 -20.42 -5.81 -3.54
CA SER A 143 -21.25 -5.13 -4.55
C SER A 143 -20.50 -4.89 -5.87
N VAL A 144 -19.19 -4.84 -5.81
CA VAL A 144 -18.26 -4.80 -6.93
C VAL A 144 -17.10 -5.76 -6.68
N ASN A 145 -16.57 -6.37 -7.73
CA ASN A 145 -15.50 -7.37 -7.63
C ASN A 145 -14.32 -6.94 -8.53
N ASN A 146 -13.68 -5.84 -8.16
CA ASN A 146 -12.63 -5.19 -8.97
C ASN A 146 -11.47 -6.13 -9.31
N LEU A 147 -11.12 -7.03 -8.42
CA LEU A 147 -10.05 -7.99 -8.65
C LEU A 147 -10.50 -9.14 -9.55
N LYS A 148 -11.73 -9.64 -9.36
CA LYS A 148 -12.29 -10.81 -10.04
C LYS A 148 -12.80 -10.52 -11.45
N ASP A 149 -13.42 -9.34 -11.67
CA ASP A 149 -14.10 -8.99 -12.92
C ASP A 149 -13.14 -8.53 -14.04
N ARG A 150 -11.83 -8.67 -13.80
CA ARG A 150 -10.82 -8.33 -14.81
C ARG A 150 -10.88 -9.29 -15.99
N ARG A 151 -10.75 -8.73 -17.18
CA ARG A 151 -10.72 -9.47 -18.45
C ARG A 151 -9.33 -10.09 -18.69
N THR A 152 -8.90 -11.00 -17.80
CA THR A 152 -7.55 -11.60 -17.85
C THR A 152 -7.32 -12.50 -19.06
N GLU A 153 -8.36 -12.84 -19.79
CA GLU A 153 -8.27 -13.52 -21.08
C GLU A 153 -7.76 -12.61 -22.21
N LEU A 154 -7.77 -11.28 -22.01
CA LEU A 154 -7.33 -10.31 -23.01
C LEU A 154 -5.90 -9.80 -22.80
N TYR A 155 -5.32 -10.03 -21.62
CA TYR A 155 -3.96 -9.58 -21.29
C TYR A 155 -3.33 -10.46 -20.22
N THR A 156 -1.99 -10.38 -20.14
CA THR A 156 -1.23 -11.06 -19.09
C THR A 156 -0.37 -10.06 -18.33
N LEU A 157 -0.25 -10.27 -17.04
CA LEU A 157 0.67 -9.53 -16.18
C LEU A 157 1.55 -10.54 -15.44
N ASN A 158 2.85 -10.55 -15.74
CA ASN A 158 3.80 -11.51 -15.19
C ASN A 158 4.99 -10.81 -14.54
N TRP A 159 5.49 -11.39 -13.46
CA TRP A 159 6.76 -11.03 -12.86
C TRP A 159 7.88 -11.85 -13.50
N ASN A 160 8.87 -11.16 -14.09
CA ASN A 160 10.02 -11.80 -14.73
C ASN A 160 11.28 -11.80 -13.83
N GLY A 161 11.16 -11.32 -12.60
CA GLY A 161 12.22 -11.39 -11.59
C GLY A 161 12.30 -12.77 -10.94
N LYS A 162 13.19 -12.92 -9.93
CA LYS A 162 13.30 -14.18 -9.20
C LYS A 162 12.03 -14.48 -8.42
N THR A 163 11.59 -15.73 -8.46
CA THR A 163 10.61 -16.32 -7.55
C THR A 163 11.35 -17.21 -6.57
N LYS A 164 10.88 -17.27 -5.33
CA LYS A 164 11.39 -18.23 -4.35
C LYS A 164 10.88 -19.62 -4.66
#